data_bb7770b40d065c18ade0f066d192e590
#
_entry.id   bb7770b40d065c18ade0f066d192e590
#
_cell.length_a   1.000
_cell.length_b   1.000
_cell.length_c   1.000
_cell.angle_alpha   90.00
_cell.angle_beta   90.00
_cell.angle_gamma   90.00
#
_symmetry.space_group_name_H-M   'P 1'
#
loop_
_entity.id
_entity.type
_entity.pdbx_description
1 polymer ?
#
loop_
_entity_poly.entity_id
_entity_poly.type
_entity_poly.pdbx_seq_one_letter_code
_entity_poly.pdbx_strand_id
1 'polypeptide(L)'
;DNGDKWWRQNGKFHRLDGPACEYVSGDKSWYQNGMRHREDGPAFEDADGYREWCQNDKLHRLDGPAVEWSNGDKEWYIGGKELSEEEFNNRNKVEVTLEDIAKAMNIDVDKLRIKGMHI
;
A
#
# COMPACT_ATOMS: atom_id res chain seq x y z
N ASP A 1 -32.62 -1.98 12.94
CA ASP A 1 -31.45 -2.84 13.02
C ASP A 1 -31.57 -3.96 11.99
N ASN A 2 -30.79 -3.86 10.94
CA ASN A 2 -30.87 -4.77 9.80
C ASN A 2 -29.74 -5.84 9.83
N GLY A 3 -29.04 -5.98 10.97
CA GLY A 3 -27.96 -6.94 11.11
C GLY A 3 -26.58 -6.39 10.85
N ASP A 4 -26.47 -5.14 10.46
CA ASP A 4 -25.17 -4.49 10.34
C ASP A 4 -24.53 -4.36 11.72
N LYS A 5 -23.21 -4.41 11.77
CA LYS A 5 -22.44 -4.33 13.02
C LYS A 5 -21.40 -3.24 12.94
N TRP A 6 -21.28 -2.48 14.02
CA TRP A 6 -20.26 -1.42 14.11
C TRP A 6 -19.52 -1.53 15.43
N TRP A 7 -18.21 -1.27 15.39
CA TRP A 7 -17.38 -1.18 16.58
C TRP A 7 -16.86 0.25 16.69
N ARG A 8 -17.02 0.85 17.87
CA ARG A 8 -16.60 2.22 18.12
C ARG A 8 -15.80 2.32 19.40
N GLN A 9 -14.91 3.30 19.43
CA GLN A 9 -14.16 3.67 20.62
C GLN A 9 -14.09 5.20 20.65
N ASN A 10 -14.49 5.80 21.77
CA ASN A 10 -14.51 7.26 21.92
C ASN A 10 -15.33 7.95 20.82
N GLY A 11 -16.45 7.33 20.43
CA GLY A 11 -17.34 7.88 19.41
C GLY A 11 -16.89 7.71 17.98
N LYS A 12 -15.77 7.07 17.75
CA LYS A 12 -15.20 6.87 16.41
C LYS A 12 -15.21 5.39 16.07
N PHE A 13 -15.40 5.08 14.79
CA PHE A 13 -15.22 3.71 14.32
C PHE A 13 -13.80 3.24 14.64
N HIS A 14 -13.73 2.08 15.30
CA HIS A 14 -12.44 1.57 15.73
C HIS A 14 -12.51 0.08 16.04
N ARG A 15 -11.61 -0.69 15.46
CA ARG A 15 -11.47 -2.10 15.81
C ARG A 15 -10.08 -2.56 15.35
N LEU A 16 -9.35 -3.24 16.24
CA LEU A 16 -7.99 -3.68 15.93
C LEU A 16 -7.93 -5.10 15.37
N ASP A 17 -8.91 -5.94 15.69
CA ASP A 17 -8.88 -7.35 15.33
C ASP A 17 -9.87 -7.73 14.23
N GLY A 18 -10.36 -6.76 13.48
CA GLY A 18 -11.28 -7.04 12.41
C GLY A 18 -11.87 -5.76 11.84
N PRO A 19 -12.85 -5.87 10.95
CA PRO A 19 -13.49 -4.69 10.40
C PRO A 19 -14.31 -3.98 11.46
N ALA A 20 -14.27 -2.65 11.46
CA ALA A 20 -15.08 -1.84 12.38
C ALA A 20 -16.51 -1.72 11.91
N CYS A 21 -16.78 -2.00 10.64
CA CYS A 21 -18.14 -2.03 10.09
C CYS A 21 -18.31 -3.32 9.29
N GLU A 22 -19.35 -4.08 9.65
CA GLU A 22 -19.72 -5.29 8.90
C GLU A 22 -21.17 -5.13 8.49
N TYR A 23 -21.40 -5.07 7.19
CA TYR A 23 -22.74 -4.88 6.65
C TYR A 23 -23.35 -6.21 6.25
N VAL A 24 -24.65 -6.31 6.38
CA VAL A 24 -25.37 -7.53 6.03
C VAL A 24 -25.21 -7.86 4.55
N SER A 25 -24.90 -6.86 3.73
CA SER A 25 -24.59 -7.04 2.31
C SER A 25 -23.31 -7.83 2.05
N GLY A 26 -22.46 -7.94 3.08
CA GLY A 26 -21.14 -8.53 2.94
C GLY A 26 -20.02 -7.52 2.83
N ASP A 27 -20.36 -6.24 2.74
CA ASP A 27 -19.33 -5.18 2.71
C ASP A 27 -18.65 -5.08 4.08
N LYS A 28 -17.38 -4.77 4.09
CA LYS A 28 -16.59 -4.64 5.32
C LYS A 28 -15.68 -3.43 5.22
N SER A 29 -15.56 -2.69 6.32
CA SER A 29 -14.69 -1.53 6.40
C SER A 29 -13.85 -1.59 7.67
N TRP A 30 -12.57 -1.37 7.54
CA TRP A 30 -11.62 -1.33 8.67
C TRP A 30 -11.32 0.11 9.02
N TYR A 31 -11.44 0.44 10.29
CA TYR A 31 -11.19 1.78 10.82
C TYR A 31 -10.37 1.72 12.09
N GLN A 32 -9.49 2.68 12.25
CA GLN A 32 -8.80 2.94 13.51
C GLN A 32 -8.92 4.43 13.80
N ASN A 33 -9.45 4.77 14.97
CA ASN A 33 -9.65 6.15 15.40
C ASN A 33 -10.43 7.00 14.38
N GLY A 34 -11.43 6.39 13.74
CA GLY A 34 -12.28 7.07 12.77
C GLY A 34 -11.70 7.19 11.37
N MET A 35 -10.48 6.73 11.16
CA MET A 35 -9.86 6.76 9.85
C MET A 35 -9.82 5.36 9.23
N ARG A 36 -10.10 5.27 7.94
CA ARG A 36 -10.00 4.00 7.23
C ARG A 36 -8.55 3.54 7.24
N HIS A 37 -8.33 2.33 7.78
CA HIS A 37 -6.97 1.87 8.01
C HIS A 37 -6.91 0.37 8.21
N ARG A 38 -5.99 -0.28 7.49
CA ARG A 38 -5.67 -1.69 7.74
C ARG A 38 -4.27 -1.95 7.19
N GLU A 39 -3.45 -2.67 7.96
CA GLU A 39 -2.06 -2.92 7.57
C GLU A 39 -1.87 -4.24 6.84
N ASP A 40 -2.71 -5.23 7.13
CA ASP A 40 -2.52 -6.59 6.61
C ASP A 40 -3.53 -6.98 5.53
N GLY A 41 -4.16 -6.01 4.91
CA GLY A 41 -5.12 -6.30 3.86
C GLY A 41 -5.86 -5.04 3.43
N PRO A 42 -6.90 -5.19 2.60
CA PRO A 42 -7.69 -4.03 2.20
C PRO A 42 -8.48 -3.47 3.38
N ALA A 43 -8.59 -2.14 3.45
CA ALA A 43 -9.34 -1.46 4.48
C ALA A 43 -10.83 -1.37 4.14
N PHE A 44 -11.18 -1.67 2.91
CA PHE A 44 -12.58 -1.80 2.47
C PHE A 44 -12.69 -2.96 1.49
N GLU A 45 -13.73 -3.77 1.69
CA GLU A 45 -14.07 -4.85 0.75
C GLU A 45 -15.57 -4.81 0.54
N ASP A 46 -16.03 -4.81 -0.71
CA ASP A 46 -17.45 -5.02 -0.93
C ASP A 46 -17.74 -6.48 -1.29
N ALA A 47 -19.01 -6.82 -1.31
CA ALA A 47 -19.45 -8.19 -1.54
C ALA A 47 -19.12 -8.68 -2.96
N ASP A 48 -18.90 -7.77 -3.89
CA ASP A 48 -18.65 -8.10 -5.29
C ASP A 48 -17.16 -8.24 -5.64
N GLY A 49 -16.28 -7.96 -4.67
CA GLY A 49 -14.85 -8.13 -4.87
C GLY A 49 -14.06 -6.85 -5.07
N TYR A 50 -14.71 -5.69 -4.98
CA TYR A 50 -14.00 -4.41 -5.00
C TYR A 50 -13.21 -4.28 -3.69
N ARG A 51 -11.98 -3.83 -3.76
CA ARG A 51 -11.10 -3.69 -2.59
C ARG A 51 -10.30 -2.42 -2.65
N GLU A 52 -10.12 -1.81 -1.47
CA GLU A 52 -9.27 -0.63 -1.30
C GLU A 52 -8.31 -0.84 -0.14
N TRP A 53 -7.04 -0.57 -0.37
CA TRP A 53 -6.03 -0.55 0.70
C TRP A 53 -5.84 0.88 1.15
N CYS A 54 -6.03 1.13 2.43
CA CYS A 54 -5.94 2.48 3.00
C CYS A 54 -5.15 2.48 4.28
N GLN A 55 -4.42 3.56 4.50
CA GLN A 55 -3.80 3.86 5.79
C GLN A 55 -4.09 5.33 6.10
N ASN A 56 -4.64 5.57 7.30
CA ASN A 56 -4.99 6.91 7.78
C ASN A 56 -5.84 7.68 6.76
N ASP A 57 -6.89 7.03 6.26
CA ASP A 57 -7.84 7.58 5.27
C ASP A 57 -7.27 7.80 3.87
N LYS A 58 -6.04 7.39 3.61
CA LYS A 58 -5.43 7.57 2.29
C LYS A 58 -5.27 6.23 1.60
N LEU A 59 -5.58 6.17 0.31
CA LEU A 59 -5.27 5.00 -0.48
C LEU A 59 -3.76 4.77 -0.46
N HIS A 60 -3.34 3.57 -0.07
CA HIS A 60 -1.92 3.28 0.12
C HIS A 60 -1.67 1.78 0.14
N ARG A 61 -0.75 1.32 -0.68
CA ARG A 61 -0.28 -0.06 -0.64
C ARG A 61 1.11 -0.13 -1.26
N LEU A 62 2.03 -0.78 -0.56
CA LEU A 62 3.42 -0.86 -1.00
C LEU A 62 3.73 -2.11 -1.82
N ASP A 63 2.93 -3.15 -1.72
CA ASP A 63 3.21 -4.45 -2.35
C ASP A 63 2.23 -4.81 -3.47
N GLY A 64 1.47 -3.84 -3.94
CA GLY A 64 0.52 -4.10 -5.02
C GLY A 64 -0.38 -2.90 -5.28
N PRO A 65 -1.44 -3.08 -6.07
CA PRO A 65 -2.39 -2.00 -6.31
C PRO A 65 -3.18 -1.68 -5.05
N ALA A 66 -3.46 -0.40 -4.82
CA ALA A 66 -4.24 0.04 -3.68
C ALA A 66 -5.74 -0.04 -3.94
N VAL A 67 -6.15 -0.16 -5.19
CA VAL A 67 -7.54 -0.36 -5.58
C VAL A 67 -7.59 -1.54 -6.55
N GLU A 68 -8.49 -2.48 -6.25
CA GLU A 68 -8.77 -3.60 -7.15
C GLU A 68 -10.27 -3.64 -7.40
N TRP A 69 -10.64 -3.49 -8.66
CA TRP A 69 -12.03 -3.53 -9.08
C TRP A 69 -12.46 -4.97 -9.35
N SER A 70 -13.74 -5.25 -9.19
CA SER A 70 -14.27 -6.60 -9.40
C SER A 70 -14.06 -7.12 -10.82
N ASN A 71 -13.88 -6.22 -11.79
CA ASN A 71 -13.63 -6.59 -13.18
C ASN A 71 -12.14 -6.84 -13.48
N GLY A 72 -11.27 -6.71 -12.46
CA GLY A 72 -9.85 -6.90 -12.61
C GLY A 72 -9.03 -5.63 -12.83
N ASP A 73 -9.68 -4.49 -12.98
CA ASP A 73 -8.96 -3.22 -13.09
C ASP A 73 -8.23 -2.90 -11.79
N LYS A 74 -7.09 -2.24 -11.89
CA LYS A 74 -6.23 -1.96 -10.75
C LYS A 74 -5.72 -0.52 -10.79
N GLU A 75 -5.52 0.06 -9.60
CA GLU A 75 -4.96 1.40 -9.46
C GLU A 75 -3.94 1.39 -8.33
N TRP A 76 -2.80 2.03 -8.56
CA TRP A 76 -1.69 2.06 -7.60
C TRP A 76 -1.63 3.42 -6.92
N TYR A 77 -1.56 3.40 -5.58
CA TYR A 77 -1.46 4.62 -4.78
C TYR A 77 -0.44 4.42 -3.66
N ILE A 78 0.33 5.46 -3.40
CA ILE A 78 1.20 5.51 -2.23
C ILE A 78 0.97 6.86 -1.55
N GLY A 79 0.58 6.81 -0.27
CA GLY A 79 0.30 8.01 0.50
C GLY A 79 -0.79 8.89 -0.10
N GLY A 80 -1.76 8.28 -0.79
CA GLY A 80 -2.85 9.00 -1.43
C GLY A 80 -2.54 9.52 -2.82
N LYS A 81 -1.33 9.30 -3.31
CA LYS A 81 -0.93 9.77 -4.64
C LYS A 81 -0.97 8.61 -5.63
N GLU A 82 -1.68 8.80 -6.72
CA GLU A 82 -1.78 7.78 -7.76
C GLU A 82 -0.50 7.68 -8.58
N LEU A 83 -0.11 6.42 -8.86
CA LEU A 83 1.03 6.10 -9.71
C LEU A 83 0.56 5.22 -10.86
N SER A 84 1.22 5.31 -12.00
CA SER A 84 1.02 4.29 -13.03
C SER A 84 1.63 2.98 -12.55
N GLU A 85 1.23 1.87 -13.15
CA GLU A 85 1.83 0.57 -12.82
C GLU A 85 3.35 0.60 -13.05
N GLU A 86 3.78 1.23 -14.12
CA GLU A 86 5.21 1.36 -14.44
C GLU A 86 5.94 2.15 -13.35
N GLU A 87 5.39 3.30 -12.96
CA GLU A 87 5.98 4.10 -11.87
C GLU A 87 6.07 3.31 -10.58
N PHE A 88 5.01 2.57 -10.25
CA PHE A 88 4.97 1.75 -9.05
C PHE A 88 6.06 0.68 -9.08
N ASN A 89 6.17 -0.04 -10.20
CA ASN A 89 7.13 -1.12 -10.33
C ASN A 89 8.58 -0.62 -10.33
N ASN A 90 8.80 0.61 -10.78
CA ASN A 90 10.15 1.17 -10.90
C ASN A 90 10.57 2.02 -9.70
N ARG A 91 9.68 2.28 -8.73
CA ARG A 91 9.97 3.20 -7.64
C ARG A 91 11.15 2.81 -6.76
N ASN A 92 11.46 1.52 -6.69
CA ASN A 92 12.59 1.01 -5.90
C ASN A 92 13.74 0.56 -6.78
N LYS A 93 13.63 0.77 -8.09
CA LYS A 93 14.71 0.44 -9.01
C LYS A 93 15.56 1.68 -9.19
N VAL A 94 16.76 1.63 -8.66
CA VAL A 94 17.74 2.71 -8.84
C VAL A 94 18.70 2.23 -9.88
N GLU A 95 18.79 2.93 -11.02
CA GLU A 95 19.84 2.70 -11.98
C GLU A 95 21.11 3.30 -11.40
N VAL A 96 22.00 2.44 -10.89
CA VAL A 96 23.26 2.88 -10.35
C VAL A 96 24.37 2.57 -11.35
N THR A 97 25.19 3.58 -11.61
CA THR A 97 26.38 3.43 -12.43
C THR A 97 27.58 3.15 -11.53
N LEU A 98 28.73 2.78 -12.13
CA LEU A 98 29.96 2.66 -11.36
C LEU A 98 30.34 3.96 -10.67
N GLU A 99 30.09 5.07 -11.34
CA GLU A 99 30.36 6.40 -10.78
C GLU A 99 29.50 6.66 -9.55
N ASP A 100 28.21 6.29 -9.61
CA ASP A 100 27.30 6.46 -8.49
C ASP A 100 27.73 5.60 -7.30
N ILE A 101 28.11 4.36 -7.56
CA ILE A 101 28.59 3.46 -6.49
C ILE A 101 29.86 4.00 -5.88
N ALA A 102 30.83 4.40 -6.70
CA ALA A 102 32.10 4.93 -6.23
C ALA A 102 31.91 6.19 -5.40
N LYS A 103 31.01 7.07 -5.83
CA LYS A 103 30.71 8.31 -5.12
C LYS A 103 30.08 8.02 -3.75
N ALA A 104 29.14 7.10 -3.70
CA ALA A 104 28.46 6.74 -2.44
C ALA A 104 29.44 6.08 -1.46
N MET A 105 30.37 5.29 -1.97
CA MET A 105 31.37 4.58 -1.17
C MET A 105 32.66 5.36 -0.97
N ASN A 106 32.76 6.53 -1.60
CA ASN A 106 33.95 7.40 -1.52
C ASN A 106 35.22 6.69 -1.99
N ILE A 107 35.12 5.95 -3.09
CA ILE A 107 36.26 5.23 -3.68
C ILE A 107 36.36 5.55 -5.17
N ASP A 108 37.52 5.22 -5.74
CA ASP A 108 37.79 5.44 -7.15
C ASP A 108 37.13 4.37 -8.02
N VAL A 109 36.53 4.77 -9.14
CA VAL A 109 35.87 3.84 -10.07
C VAL A 109 36.83 2.79 -10.58
N ASP A 110 38.09 3.19 -10.89
CA ASP A 110 39.08 2.25 -11.38
C ASP A 110 39.48 1.20 -10.36
N LYS A 111 39.42 1.56 -9.07
CA LYS A 111 39.69 0.59 -8.00
C LYS A 111 38.60 -0.45 -7.90
N LEU A 112 37.35 -0.08 -8.18
CA LEU A 112 36.25 -1.03 -8.23
C LEU A 112 36.48 -2.09 -9.30
N ARG A 113 36.97 -1.67 -10.46
CA ARG A 113 37.25 -2.58 -11.57
C ARG A 113 38.44 -3.47 -11.28
N ILE A 114 39.50 -2.91 -10.71
CA ILE A 114 40.73 -3.65 -10.40
C ILE A 114 40.51 -4.75 -9.40
N LYS A 115 39.55 -4.57 -8.47
CA LYS A 115 39.22 -5.58 -7.46
C LYS A 115 38.32 -6.68 -8.00
N GLY A 116 38.14 -6.78 -9.31
CA GLY A 116 37.35 -7.83 -9.91
C GLY A 116 35.86 -7.65 -9.80
N MET A 117 35.42 -6.46 -9.50
CA MET A 117 33.99 -6.14 -9.50
C MET A 117 33.59 -5.92 -10.97
N HIS A 118 32.99 -6.93 -11.53
CA HIS A 118 32.47 -6.88 -12.90
C HIS A 118 31.05 -6.34 -12.88
N ILE A 119 30.90 -5.26 -13.53
CA ILE A 119 29.60 -4.60 -13.59
C ILE A 119 29.21 -4.42 -15.04
#